data_429d49d623a76e0d5cf4c2dc29074190
#
_entry.id   429d49d623a76e0d5cf4c2dc29074190
#
_cell.length_a   1.000
_cell.length_b   1.000
_cell.length_c   1.000
_cell.angle_alpha   90.00
_cell.angle_beta   90.00
_cell.angle_gamma   90.00
#
_symmetry.space_group_name_H-M   'P 1'
#
loop_
_entity.id
_entity.type
_entity.pdbx_description
1 polymer ?
#
loop_
_entity_poly.entity_id
_entity_poly.type
_entity_poly.pdbx_seq_one_letter_code
_entity_poly.pdbx_strand_id
1 'polypeptide(L)'
;CGDNDDFSSETDLWLSFSKDTIRFDTVFTSIGSSVRQFKIYNRNNRSLSIELIEIVNPEKSGFTMNIDGELGTRVTDIDILKKDSLYGFLRVNIDPLNENNPLLIRDSIRFVTNGNVQYIILEAIGRNVRILRNYEVSEDTFFDADKPYLIYDSLKVLAGAKLAIEAGAELFFHDKASMHVWGSLKAQGLLSKKIVFRNDRFDYLNGVIPYSNVPGQWGGTLYQEKLSI
;
A
#
# COMPACT_ATOMS: atom_id res chain seq x y z
N CYS A 1 -18.97 18.17 -39.15
CA CYS A 1 -18.59 16.82 -39.53
C CYS A 1 -18.47 16.06 -38.25
N GLY A 2 -19.48 15.25 -37.89
CA GLY A 2 -19.38 14.37 -36.75
C GLY A 2 -18.49 13.19 -37.17
N ASP A 3 -17.34 13.01 -36.48
CA ASP A 3 -16.68 11.72 -36.49
C ASP A 3 -17.64 10.73 -35.84
N ASN A 4 -18.22 9.86 -36.69
CA ASN A 4 -18.96 8.71 -36.23
C ASN A 4 -17.87 7.83 -35.55
N ASP A 5 -17.85 7.79 -34.22
CA ASP A 5 -17.02 6.85 -33.48
C ASP A 5 -17.50 5.45 -33.81
N ASP A 6 -16.79 4.82 -34.77
CA ASP A 6 -17.15 3.53 -35.33
C ASP A 6 -16.73 2.44 -34.36
N PHE A 7 -17.63 2.11 -33.42
CA PHE A 7 -17.45 1.02 -32.48
C PHE A 7 -17.53 -0.32 -33.19
N SER A 8 -16.57 -1.19 -32.94
CA SER A 8 -16.47 -2.51 -33.54
C SER A 8 -16.77 -3.62 -32.54
N SER A 9 -17.47 -4.64 -32.99
CA SER A 9 -17.71 -5.90 -32.27
C SER A 9 -16.84 -7.06 -32.79
N GLU A 10 -15.83 -6.77 -33.60
CA GLU A 10 -14.92 -7.79 -34.15
C GLU A 10 -14.10 -8.44 -33.04
N THR A 11 -14.04 -9.78 -33.04
CA THR A 11 -13.39 -10.57 -31.99
C THR A 11 -11.86 -10.65 -32.11
N ASP A 12 -11.29 -10.16 -33.17
CA ASP A 12 -9.83 -10.09 -33.38
C ASP A 12 -9.21 -8.81 -32.79
N LEU A 13 -10.02 -7.91 -32.24
CA LEU A 13 -9.58 -6.66 -31.62
C LEU A 13 -9.36 -6.85 -30.11
N TRP A 14 -8.15 -6.60 -29.68
CA TRP A 14 -7.70 -6.83 -28.31
C TRP A 14 -7.29 -5.52 -27.64
N LEU A 15 -7.47 -5.45 -26.32
CA LEU A 15 -6.88 -4.41 -25.50
C LEU A 15 -5.39 -4.70 -25.26
N SER A 16 -4.64 -3.68 -24.92
CA SER A 16 -3.27 -3.81 -24.42
C SER A 16 -3.16 -3.09 -23.08
N PHE A 17 -2.25 -3.55 -22.22
CA PHE A 17 -2.11 -3.00 -20.88
C PHE A 17 -0.68 -2.50 -20.66
N SER A 18 -0.51 -1.48 -19.82
CA SER A 18 0.81 -0.99 -19.42
C SER A 18 1.55 -1.96 -18.50
N LYS A 19 0.81 -2.87 -17.86
CA LYS A 19 1.30 -3.89 -16.95
C LYS A 19 0.45 -5.15 -17.05
N ASP A 20 1.07 -6.30 -17.02
CA ASP A 20 0.42 -7.61 -16.90
C ASP A 20 0.16 -8.00 -15.45
N THR A 21 0.98 -7.45 -14.55
CA THR A 21 0.92 -7.67 -13.11
C THR A 21 1.09 -6.34 -12.37
N ILE A 22 0.19 -6.05 -11.43
CA ILE A 22 0.27 -4.88 -10.55
C ILE A 22 0.60 -5.38 -9.15
N ARG A 23 1.78 -4.98 -8.67
CA ARG A 23 2.28 -5.35 -7.35
C ARG A 23 2.17 -4.18 -6.38
N PHE A 24 1.63 -4.50 -5.22
CA PHE A 24 1.71 -3.66 -4.04
C PHE A 24 2.80 -4.25 -3.15
N ASP A 25 3.69 -3.39 -2.67
CA ASP A 25 4.67 -3.77 -1.66
C ASP A 25 3.96 -4.13 -0.34
N THR A 26 4.67 -4.15 0.76
CA THR A 26 4.04 -4.41 2.06
C THR A 26 2.93 -3.40 2.35
N VAL A 27 1.73 -3.89 2.58
CA VAL A 27 0.54 -3.13 2.98
C VAL A 27 0.19 -3.52 4.40
N PHE A 28 0.19 -2.53 5.29
CA PHE A 28 -0.26 -2.78 6.66
C PHE A 28 -1.78 -2.98 6.68
N THR A 29 -2.20 -4.02 7.39
CA THR A 29 -3.62 -4.34 7.53
C THR A 29 -4.40 -3.17 8.15
N SER A 30 -5.64 -3.00 7.75
CA SER A 30 -6.56 -1.92 8.20
C SER A 30 -6.16 -0.49 7.85
N ILE A 31 -5.10 -0.25 7.08
CA ILE A 31 -4.65 1.12 6.75
C ILE A 31 -4.88 1.44 5.27
N GLY A 32 -4.96 0.40 4.45
CA GLY A 32 -5.03 0.56 3.01
C GLY A 32 -3.67 0.86 2.37
N SER A 33 -3.60 0.70 1.08
CA SER A 33 -2.39 0.92 0.29
C SER A 33 -2.32 2.33 -0.30
N SER A 34 -1.14 2.69 -0.78
CA SER A 34 -0.99 3.73 -1.79
C SER A 34 -1.72 3.33 -3.09
N VAL A 35 -2.08 4.35 -3.90
CA VAL A 35 -2.72 4.11 -5.20
C VAL A 35 -1.68 3.59 -6.19
N ARG A 36 -2.02 2.53 -6.93
CA ARG A 36 -1.25 2.07 -8.09
C ARG A 36 -2.00 2.40 -9.36
N GLN A 37 -1.28 2.99 -10.32
CA GLN A 37 -1.82 3.39 -11.61
C GLN A 37 -1.41 2.41 -12.69
N PHE A 38 -2.31 2.14 -13.63
CA PHE A 38 -2.05 1.42 -14.88
C PHE A 38 -2.83 2.07 -16.03
N LYS A 39 -2.51 1.66 -17.26
CA LYS A 39 -3.23 2.12 -18.45
C LYS A 39 -3.81 0.94 -19.22
N ILE A 40 -4.99 1.17 -19.77
CA ILE A 40 -5.67 0.33 -20.73
C ILE A 40 -5.56 1.03 -22.08
N TYR A 41 -5.05 0.36 -23.09
CA TYR A 41 -4.87 0.91 -24.44
C TYR A 41 -5.77 0.21 -25.43
N ASN A 42 -6.47 0.98 -26.23
CA ASN A 42 -7.01 0.54 -27.50
C ASN A 42 -6.02 0.90 -28.63
N ARG A 43 -5.18 -0.05 -29.04
CA ARG A 43 -4.23 0.16 -30.13
C ARG A 43 -4.81 -0.10 -31.50
N ASN A 44 -6.09 -0.46 -31.58
CA ASN A 44 -6.80 -0.76 -32.81
C ASN A 44 -7.18 0.52 -33.59
N ASN A 45 -7.60 0.36 -34.84
CA ASN A 45 -8.09 1.44 -35.70
C ASN A 45 -9.60 1.65 -35.58
N ARG A 46 -10.25 0.97 -34.62
CA ARG A 46 -11.68 1.03 -34.31
C ARG A 46 -11.84 1.36 -32.84
N SER A 47 -12.91 2.05 -32.49
CA SER A 47 -13.33 2.26 -31.10
C SER A 47 -13.90 0.96 -30.53
N LEU A 48 -13.71 0.71 -29.25
CA LEU A 48 -14.16 -0.48 -28.54
C LEU A 48 -15.01 -0.08 -27.34
N SER A 49 -16.06 -0.87 -27.06
CA SER A 49 -16.74 -0.82 -25.76
C SER A 49 -16.29 -2.00 -24.91
N ILE A 50 -15.77 -1.73 -23.73
CA ILE A 50 -15.37 -2.74 -22.77
C ILE A 50 -16.62 -3.13 -21.98
N GLU A 51 -17.16 -4.30 -22.25
CA GLU A 51 -18.41 -4.79 -21.68
C GLU A 51 -18.33 -4.95 -20.16
N LEU A 52 -17.16 -5.36 -19.67
CA LEU A 52 -16.93 -5.63 -18.25
C LEU A 52 -15.48 -5.43 -17.86
N ILE A 53 -15.28 -4.74 -16.75
CA ILE A 53 -14.04 -4.70 -16.00
C ILE A 53 -14.38 -5.04 -14.55
N GLU A 54 -13.84 -6.13 -14.01
CA GLU A 54 -14.13 -6.51 -12.63
C GLU A 54 -12.93 -7.13 -11.92
N ILE A 55 -12.86 -6.96 -10.61
CA ILE A 55 -11.98 -7.70 -9.73
C ILE A 55 -12.67 -9.03 -9.42
N VAL A 56 -11.95 -10.15 -9.57
CA VAL A 56 -12.56 -11.49 -9.56
C VAL A 56 -13.03 -11.92 -8.19
N ASN A 57 -12.24 -11.64 -7.13
CA ASN A 57 -12.56 -12.04 -5.75
C ASN A 57 -12.40 -10.87 -4.75
N PRO A 58 -13.09 -9.73 -4.95
CA PRO A 58 -12.84 -8.50 -4.20
C PRO A 58 -13.08 -8.65 -2.68
N GLU A 59 -14.07 -9.46 -2.28
CA GLU A 59 -14.42 -9.71 -0.86
C GLU A 59 -13.28 -10.40 -0.09
N LYS A 60 -12.46 -11.20 -0.77
CA LYS A 60 -11.34 -11.91 -0.16
C LYS A 60 -10.03 -11.13 -0.24
N SER A 61 -9.85 -10.40 -1.32
CA SER A 61 -8.59 -9.73 -1.64
C SER A 61 -8.53 -8.30 -1.12
N GLY A 62 -9.68 -7.65 -0.92
CA GLY A 62 -9.77 -6.26 -0.49
C GLY A 62 -9.34 -5.24 -1.55
N PHE A 63 -9.15 -5.66 -2.82
CA PHE A 63 -8.86 -4.73 -3.91
C PHE A 63 -10.08 -3.92 -4.31
N THR A 64 -9.85 -2.66 -4.64
CA THR A 64 -10.81 -1.75 -5.27
C THR A 64 -10.15 -0.99 -6.41
N MET A 65 -10.92 -0.61 -7.40
CA MET A 65 -10.42 0.13 -8.57
C MET A 65 -11.25 1.38 -8.84
N ASN A 66 -10.64 2.32 -9.57
CA ASN A 66 -11.33 3.42 -10.22
C ASN A 66 -10.95 3.39 -11.71
N ILE A 67 -11.93 3.26 -12.57
CA ILE A 67 -11.76 3.28 -14.03
C ILE A 67 -12.62 4.40 -14.56
N ASP A 68 -12.03 5.32 -15.30
CA ASP A 68 -12.70 6.47 -15.90
C ASP A 68 -13.61 7.27 -14.94
N GLY A 69 -13.19 7.37 -13.67
CA GLY A 69 -13.95 8.06 -12.62
C GLY A 69 -14.92 7.17 -11.84
N GLU A 70 -15.23 5.97 -12.30
CA GLU A 70 -16.10 5.02 -11.61
C GLU A 70 -15.30 4.21 -10.58
N LEU A 71 -15.67 4.38 -9.31
CA LEU A 71 -15.07 3.68 -8.17
C LEU A 71 -15.88 2.42 -7.84
N GLY A 72 -15.21 1.28 -7.75
CA GLY A 72 -15.85 0.03 -7.35
C GLY A 72 -14.98 -1.20 -7.56
N THR A 73 -15.61 -2.35 -7.57
CA THR A 73 -15.00 -3.65 -7.89
C THR A 73 -15.44 -4.18 -9.24
N ARG A 74 -16.43 -3.51 -9.86
CA ARG A 74 -17.00 -3.84 -11.15
C ARG A 74 -17.48 -2.57 -11.85
N VAL A 75 -17.13 -2.45 -13.13
CA VAL A 75 -17.54 -1.37 -14.04
C VAL A 75 -17.93 -2.00 -15.38
N THR A 76 -18.95 -1.47 -16.05
CA THR A 76 -19.43 -1.98 -17.34
C THR A 76 -19.53 -0.86 -18.36
N ASP A 77 -19.57 -1.23 -19.64
CA ASP A 77 -19.88 -0.35 -20.76
C ASP A 77 -18.94 0.87 -20.86
N ILE A 78 -17.65 0.63 -20.68
CA ILE A 78 -16.61 1.66 -20.77
C ILE A 78 -16.11 1.78 -22.22
N ASP A 79 -16.33 2.92 -22.81
CA ASP A 79 -15.89 3.20 -24.17
C ASP A 79 -14.42 3.65 -24.21
N ILE A 80 -13.69 3.12 -25.20
CA ILE A 80 -12.30 3.51 -25.46
C ILE A 80 -12.13 3.76 -26.96
N LEU A 81 -11.84 5.01 -27.33
CA LEU A 81 -11.72 5.41 -28.72
C LEU A 81 -10.55 4.74 -29.43
N LYS A 82 -10.58 4.70 -30.75
CA LYS A 82 -9.47 4.20 -31.57
C LYS A 82 -8.16 4.93 -31.24
N LYS A 83 -7.08 4.18 -31.01
CA LYS A 83 -5.73 4.71 -30.68
C LYS A 83 -5.65 5.49 -29.36
N ASP A 84 -6.63 5.33 -28.48
CA ASP A 84 -6.69 6.02 -27.20
C ASP A 84 -6.36 5.10 -26.00
N SER A 85 -6.32 5.67 -24.81
CA SER A 85 -6.04 4.96 -23.57
C SER A 85 -6.80 5.53 -22.38
N LEU A 86 -7.19 4.66 -21.46
CA LEU A 86 -7.79 5.00 -20.19
C LEU A 86 -6.83 4.74 -19.04
N TYR A 87 -6.98 5.51 -17.97
CA TYR A 87 -6.27 5.27 -16.71
C TYR A 87 -7.12 4.43 -15.77
N GLY A 88 -6.49 3.42 -15.20
CA GLY A 88 -7.02 2.68 -14.07
C GLY A 88 -6.20 2.98 -12.81
N PHE A 89 -6.88 3.09 -11.69
CA PHE A 89 -6.28 3.29 -10.36
C PHE A 89 -6.73 2.17 -9.45
N LEU A 90 -5.79 1.60 -8.71
CA LEU A 90 -6.03 0.48 -7.80
C LEU A 90 -5.62 0.83 -6.39
N ARG A 91 -6.38 0.34 -5.43
CA ARG A 91 -6.06 0.29 -4.01
C ARG A 91 -6.33 -1.10 -3.46
N VAL A 92 -5.71 -1.41 -2.35
CA VAL A 92 -6.04 -2.60 -1.57
C VAL A 92 -6.16 -2.21 -0.10
N ASN A 93 -7.19 -2.73 0.55
CA ASN A 93 -7.38 -2.68 1.99
C ASN A 93 -7.46 -4.11 2.51
N ILE A 94 -6.47 -4.49 3.30
CA ILE A 94 -6.32 -5.87 3.79
C ILE A 94 -6.84 -5.94 5.21
N ASP A 95 -7.82 -6.81 5.46
CA ASP A 95 -8.32 -7.04 6.80
C ASP A 95 -7.28 -7.74 7.66
N PRO A 96 -7.21 -7.42 8.98
CA PRO A 96 -6.30 -8.09 9.90
C PRO A 96 -6.66 -9.57 10.00
N LEU A 97 -5.71 -10.42 9.67
CA LEU A 97 -5.78 -11.84 9.97
C LEU A 97 -5.14 -12.08 11.33
N ASN A 98 -5.61 -13.11 12.06
CA ASN A 98 -5.00 -13.52 13.33
C ASN A 98 -3.61 -14.17 13.16
N GLU A 99 -3.02 -14.07 11.98
CA GLU A 99 -1.72 -14.63 11.64
C GLU A 99 -0.63 -13.56 11.70
N ASN A 100 0.52 -13.90 12.28
CA ASN A 100 1.64 -12.98 12.47
C ASN A 100 2.57 -12.87 11.26
N ASN A 101 2.39 -13.71 10.26
CA ASN A 101 3.24 -13.78 9.07
C ASN A 101 2.75 -12.87 7.95
N PRO A 102 3.65 -12.34 7.08
CA PRO A 102 3.24 -11.68 5.86
C PRO A 102 2.34 -12.58 5.02
N LEU A 103 1.18 -12.06 4.63
CA LEU A 103 0.21 -12.78 3.80
C LEU A 103 0.31 -12.31 2.35
N LEU A 104 0.61 -13.22 1.43
CA LEU A 104 0.54 -12.93 0.01
C LEU A 104 -0.91 -13.02 -0.47
N ILE A 105 -1.46 -11.88 -0.88
CA ILE A 105 -2.79 -11.77 -1.44
C ILE A 105 -2.68 -11.70 -2.96
N ARG A 106 -3.44 -12.53 -3.64
CA ARG A 106 -3.53 -12.57 -5.10
C ARG A 106 -4.96 -12.47 -5.56
N ASP A 107 -5.15 -11.71 -6.64
CA ASP A 107 -6.41 -11.58 -7.36
C ASP A 107 -6.12 -11.22 -8.81
N SER A 108 -7.15 -10.90 -9.59
CA SER A 108 -7.00 -10.40 -10.95
C SER A 108 -8.12 -9.42 -11.30
N ILE A 109 -7.83 -8.53 -12.25
CA ILE A 109 -8.86 -7.77 -12.96
C ILE A 109 -9.17 -8.53 -14.23
N ARG A 110 -10.43 -8.85 -14.43
CA ARG A 110 -10.97 -9.44 -15.66
C ARG A 110 -11.54 -8.35 -16.54
N PHE A 111 -11.16 -8.36 -17.80
CA PHE A 111 -11.68 -7.50 -18.86
C PHE A 111 -12.42 -8.36 -19.87
N VAL A 112 -13.60 -7.94 -20.28
CA VAL A 112 -14.37 -8.55 -21.37
C VAL A 112 -14.60 -7.49 -22.44
N THR A 113 -14.15 -7.77 -23.67
CA THR A 113 -14.27 -6.87 -24.81
C THR A 113 -14.50 -7.69 -26.07
N ASN A 114 -15.62 -7.48 -26.76
CA ASN A 114 -15.98 -8.23 -27.97
C ASN A 114 -15.91 -9.76 -27.78
N GLY A 115 -16.34 -10.27 -26.60
CA GLY A 115 -16.27 -11.67 -26.24
C GLY A 115 -14.88 -12.17 -25.83
N ASN A 116 -13.83 -11.38 -25.98
CA ASN A 116 -12.48 -11.72 -25.53
C ASN A 116 -12.35 -11.47 -24.02
N VAL A 117 -11.65 -12.37 -23.35
CA VAL A 117 -11.38 -12.27 -21.91
C VAL A 117 -9.88 -12.08 -21.70
N GLN A 118 -9.51 -11.01 -20.99
CA GLN A 118 -8.12 -10.70 -20.65
C GLN A 118 -7.99 -10.44 -19.14
N TYR A 119 -6.77 -10.61 -18.59
CA TYR A 119 -6.53 -10.45 -17.17
C TYR A 119 -5.29 -9.59 -16.90
N ILE A 120 -5.36 -8.82 -15.82
CA ILE A 120 -4.20 -8.23 -15.13
C ILE A 120 -4.12 -8.90 -13.76
N ILE A 121 -2.96 -9.43 -13.40
CA ILE A 121 -2.72 -10.06 -12.09
C ILE A 121 -2.49 -8.99 -11.02
N LEU A 122 -3.10 -9.19 -9.85
CA LEU A 122 -2.93 -8.33 -8.67
C LEU A 122 -2.21 -9.09 -7.56
N GLU A 123 -1.17 -8.48 -7.00
CA GLU A 123 -0.42 -9.06 -5.88
C GLU A 123 -0.21 -7.99 -4.80
N ALA A 124 -0.42 -8.36 -3.54
CA ALA A 124 -0.11 -7.54 -2.38
C ALA A 124 0.43 -8.40 -1.24
N ILE A 125 1.33 -7.83 -0.44
CA ILE A 125 1.83 -8.47 0.78
C ILE A 125 1.20 -7.77 1.98
N GLY A 126 0.24 -8.43 2.65
CA GLY A 126 -0.37 -7.96 3.88
C GLY A 126 0.52 -8.23 5.09
N ARG A 127 0.59 -7.29 6.01
CA ARG A 127 1.32 -7.45 7.26
C ARG A 127 0.53 -6.85 8.43
N ASN A 128 0.28 -7.66 9.45
CA ASN A 128 -0.36 -7.18 10.68
C ASN A 128 0.59 -6.27 11.45
N VAL A 129 0.03 -5.22 12.05
CA VAL A 129 0.78 -4.27 12.87
C VAL A 129 0.03 -3.92 14.16
N ARG A 130 0.77 -3.47 15.16
CA ARG A 130 0.23 -2.80 16.35
C ARG A 130 0.24 -1.30 16.11
N ILE A 131 -0.95 -0.70 16.06
CA ILE A 131 -1.09 0.73 15.80
C ILE A 131 -1.02 1.47 17.13
N LEU A 132 -0.09 2.41 17.26
CA LEU A 132 0.08 3.30 18.39
C LEU A 132 -0.17 4.74 17.95
N ARG A 133 -1.07 5.45 18.66
CA ARG A 133 -1.37 6.86 18.35
C ARG A 133 -1.13 7.70 19.59
N ASN A 134 -0.22 8.68 19.48
CA ASN A 134 0.15 9.55 20.59
C ASN A 134 0.39 8.74 21.89
N TYR A 135 1.21 7.68 21.75
CA TYR A 135 1.35 6.66 22.79
C TYR A 135 2.37 7.09 23.84
N GLU A 136 1.99 6.99 25.11
CA GLU A 136 2.83 7.35 26.26
C GLU A 136 3.21 6.09 27.07
N VAL A 137 4.51 5.88 27.19
CA VAL A 137 5.12 4.87 28.06
C VAL A 137 5.31 5.54 29.44
N SER A 138 4.38 5.29 30.35
CA SER A 138 4.37 5.86 31.70
C SER A 138 4.96 4.92 32.78
N GLU A 139 5.17 3.67 32.42
CA GLU A 139 5.76 2.63 33.27
C GLU A 139 6.70 1.74 32.45
N ASP A 140 7.43 0.84 33.09
CA ASP A 140 8.35 -0.06 32.40
C ASP A 140 7.59 -0.92 31.39
N THR A 141 7.92 -0.73 30.12
CA THR A 141 7.22 -1.32 28.98
C THR A 141 8.19 -2.08 28.08
N PHE A 142 7.73 -3.20 27.55
CA PHE A 142 8.50 -4.04 26.63
C PHE A 142 7.81 -4.14 25.26
N PHE A 143 8.56 -3.83 24.21
CA PHE A 143 8.14 -4.03 22.83
C PHE A 143 8.82 -5.27 22.28
N ASP A 144 8.04 -6.31 22.01
CA ASP A 144 8.49 -7.56 21.40
C ASP A 144 8.70 -7.44 19.87
N ALA A 145 9.28 -8.49 19.27
CA ALA A 145 9.53 -8.56 17.82
C ALA A 145 8.46 -9.36 17.05
N ASP A 146 7.33 -9.73 17.70
CA ASP A 146 6.29 -10.55 17.09
C ASP A 146 5.57 -9.83 15.95
N LYS A 147 5.14 -8.58 16.19
CA LYS A 147 4.47 -7.72 15.20
C LYS A 147 5.12 -6.35 15.17
N PRO A 148 5.24 -5.75 13.99
CA PRO A 148 5.72 -4.37 13.89
C PRO A 148 4.80 -3.40 14.64
N TYR A 149 5.37 -2.30 15.04
CA TYR A 149 4.66 -1.17 15.62
C TYR A 149 4.53 -0.06 14.58
N LEU A 150 3.32 0.44 14.36
CA LEU A 150 3.09 1.61 13.52
C LEU A 150 2.67 2.79 14.38
N ILE A 151 3.54 3.78 14.44
CA ILE A 151 3.43 4.94 15.31
C ILE A 151 2.88 6.13 14.51
N TYR A 152 1.74 6.65 14.96
CA TYR A 152 1.19 7.93 14.54
C TYR A 152 1.44 8.99 15.60
N ASP A 153 1.64 10.22 15.17
CA ASP A 153 1.86 11.41 15.98
C ASP A 153 3.12 11.31 16.84
N SER A 154 3.09 10.56 17.95
CA SER A 154 4.26 10.43 18.82
C SER A 154 4.27 9.12 19.63
N LEU A 155 5.50 8.66 19.93
CA LEU A 155 5.82 7.68 20.95
C LEU A 155 6.64 8.39 22.02
N LYS A 156 6.13 8.48 23.25
CA LYS A 156 6.75 9.21 24.34
C LYS A 156 7.14 8.26 25.47
N VAL A 157 8.41 8.26 25.87
CA VAL A 157 8.87 7.57 27.09
C VAL A 157 8.98 8.61 28.19
N LEU A 158 8.06 8.58 29.14
CA LEU A 158 7.97 9.58 30.20
C LEU A 158 9.10 9.43 31.22
N ALA A 159 9.41 10.51 31.93
CA ALA A 159 10.43 10.50 32.98
C ALA A 159 10.10 9.45 34.05
N GLY A 160 11.09 8.64 34.41
CA GLY A 160 10.94 7.53 35.37
C GLY A 160 10.50 6.20 34.74
N ALA A 161 9.96 6.20 33.51
CA ALA A 161 9.62 4.98 32.78
C ALA A 161 10.79 4.48 31.92
N LYS A 162 10.74 3.19 31.57
CA LYS A 162 11.71 2.55 30.69
C LYS A 162 11.02 1.83 29.55
N LEU A 163 11.42 2.11 28.32
CA LEU A 163 11.06 1.30 27.15
C LEU A 163 12.21 0.36 26.80
N ALA A 164 11.94 -0.95 26.88
CA ALA A 164 12.84 -1.98 26.36
C ALA A 164 12.31 -2.52 25.03
N ILE A 165 13.18 -2.61 24.03
CA ILE A 165 12.82 -3.06 22.68
C ILE A 165 13.64 -4.31 22.36
N GLU A 166 12.95 -5.38 21.99
CA GLU A 166 13.53 -6.68 21.65
C GLU A 166 14.33 -6.63 20.35
N ALA A 167 15.40 -7.44 20.27
CA ALA A 167 16.15 -7.62 19.04
C ALA A 167 15.27 -8.19 17.91
N GLY A 168 15.22 -7.48 16.79
CA GLY A 168 14.36 -7.80 15.63
C GLY A 168 13.06 -7.03 15.58
N ALA A 169 12.71 -6.23 16.60
CA ALA A 169 11.52 -5.40 16.57
C ALA A 169 11.60 -4.32 15.48
N GLU A 170 10.47 -4.01 14.88
CA GLU A 170 10.34 -3.01 13.81
C GLU A 170 9.35 -1.93 14.23
N LEU A 171 9.81 -0.70 14.23
CA LEU A 171 9.03 0.49 14.55
C LEU A 171 8.94 1.37 13.31
N PHE A 172 7.74 1.51 12.79
CA PHE A 172 7.41 2.34 11.63
C PHE A 172 6.74 3.62 12.10
N PHE A 173 7.20 4.75 11.59
CA PHE A 173 6.68 6.07 11.94
C PHE A 173 5.96 6.68 10.74
N HIS A 174 4.70 7.04 10.96
CA HIS A 174 3.86 7.64 9.92
C HIS A 174 4.15 9.12 9.79
N ASP A 175 4.39 9.59 8.56
CA ASP A 175 4.61 10.99 8.22
C ASP A 175 5.65 11.65 9.17
N LYS A 176 5.24 12.63 9.98
CA LYS A 176 6.08 13.37 10.92
C LYS A 176 6.10 12.79 12.33
N ALA A 177 5.55 11.59 12.51
CA ALA A 177 5.56 10.94 13.82
C ALA A 177 6.98 10.85 14.37
N SER A 178 7.14 11.08 15.67
CA SER A 178 8.44 11.19 16.36
C SER A 178 8.46 10.39 17.64
N MET A 179 9.67 10.06 18.09
CA MET A 179 9.90 9.43 19.38
C MET A 179 10.54 10.42 20.33
N HIS A 180 9.96 10.61 21.51
CA HIS A 180 10.47 11.49 22.56
C HIS A 180 10.84 10.65 23.77
N VAL A 181 12.07 10.80 24.27
CA VAL A 181 12.59 10.02 25.42
C VAL A 181 13.02 10.97 26.55
N TRP A 182 12.20 11.03 27.59
CA TRP A 182 12.53 11.69 28.87
C TRP A 182 12.92 10.68 29.95
N GLY A 183 12.54 9.41 29.74
CA GLY A 183 12.90 8.28 30.60
C GLY A 183 14.11 7.52 30.08
N SER A 184 14.04 6.20 30.11
CA SER A 184 15.11 5.30 29.64
C SER A 184 14.69 4.51 28.42
N LEU A 185 15.56 4.43 27.41
CA LEU A 185 15.38 3.58 26.23
C LEU A 185 16.47 2.51 26.21
N LYS A 186 16.09 1.24 26.14
CA LYS A 186 16.97 0.11 25.91
C LYS A 186 16.62 -0.58 24.59
N ALA A 187 17.43 -0.38 23.55
CA ALA A 187 17.27 -0.98 22.24
C ALA A 187 18.56 -1.72 21.86
N GLN A 188 18.63 -3.01 22.16
CA GLN A 188 19.83 -3.83 21.93
C GLN A 188 19.53 -4.86 20.83
N GLY A 189 19.84 -4.51 19.59
CA GLY A 189 19.75 -5.40 18.44
C GLY A 189 20.97 -6.32 18.29
N LEU A 190 20.82 -7.34 17.45
CA LEU A 190 21.89 -8.24 17.01
C LEU A 190 22.15 -8.03 15.51
N LEU A 191 23.31 -8.42 15.01
CA LEU A 191 23.60 -8.37 13.56
C LEU A 191 22.58 -9.18 12.75
N SER A 192 22.13 -10.32 13.28
CA SER A 192 21.11 -11.19 12.69
C SER A 192 19.65 -10.77 12.97
N LYS A 193 19.44 -9.90 14.00
CA LYS A 193 18.13 -9.42 14.44
C LYS A 193 18.21 -7.94 14.77
N LYS A 194 18.31 -7.11 13.74
CA LYS A 194 18.41 -5.66 13.90
C LYS A 194 17.07 -5.09 14.38
N ILE A 195 17.11 -4.13 15.27
CA ILE A 195 15.96 -3.28 15.57
C ILE A 195 15.87 -2.21 14.48
N VAL A 196 14.69 -2.02 13.90
CA VAL A 196 14.47 -1.11 12.78
C VAL A 196 13.61 0.06 13.23
N PHE A 197 14.11 1.28 13.02
CA PHE A 197 13.36 2.53 13.15
C PHE A 197 13.35 3.21 11.79
N ARG A 198 12.16 3.38 11.18
CA ARG A 198 12.04 3.99 9.85
C ARG A 198 10.63 4.54 9.61
N ASN A 199 10.45 5.26 8.51
CA ASN A 199 9.13 5.60 8.01
C ASN A 199 8.33 4.34 7.60
N ASP A 200 7.02 4.47 7.48
CA ASP A 200 6.09 3.42 7.10
C ASP A 200 5.91 3.27 5.58
N ARG A 201 6.66 4.02 4.77
CA ARG A 201 6.58 3.95 3.31
C ARG A 201 7.45 2.84 2.75
N PHE A 202 6.86 1.98 1.94
CA PHE A 202 7.53 0.87 1.23
C PHE A 202 7.61 1.12 -0.28
N ASP A 203 7.05 2.23 -0.76
CA ASP A 203 7.10 2.63 -2.16
C ASP A 203 8.43 3.33 -2.52
N TYR A 204 8.54 3.75 -3.77
CA TYR A 204 9.73 4.35 -4.33
C TYR A 204 9.46 5.79 -4.76
N LEU A 205 10.36 6.69 -4.43
CA LEU A 205 10.38 8.05 -4.98
C LEU A 205 10.73 7.97 -6.47
N ASN A 206 9.84 8.51 -7.32
CA ASN A 206 9.97 8.45 -8.79
C ASN A 206 10.19 7.04 -9.36
N GLY A 207 9.72 6.00 -8.64
CA GLY A 207 9.85 4.61 -9.07
C GLY A 207 11.26 4.02 -8.99
N VAL A 208 12.24 4.73 -8.43
CA VAL A 208 13.66 4.33 -8.42
C VAL A 208 14.24 4.27 -7.02
N ILE A 209 14.05 5.31 -6.21
CA ILE A 209 14.67 5.43 -4.88
C ILE A 209 13.70 4.95 -3.80
N PRO A 210 14.02 3.87 -3.04
CA PRO A 210 13.18 3.47 -1.92
C PRO A 210 13.02 4.61 -0.92
N TYR A 211 11.80 4.87 -0.44
CA TYR A 211 11.59 5.90 0.58
C TYR A 211 12.35 5.64 1.87
N SER A 212 12.75 4.40 2.17
CA SER A 212 13.66 4.07 3.27
C SER A 212 15.02 4.78 3.20
N ASN A 213 15.44 5.16 1.99
CA ASN A 213 16.72 5.83 1.73
C ASN A 213 16.57 7.35 1.58
N VAL A 214 15.34 7.87 1.71
CA VAL A 214 15.07 9.31 1.63
C VAL A 214 15.07 9.90 3.03
N PRO A 215 15.94 10.88 3.36
CA PRO A 215 15.99 11.50 4.67
C PRO A 215 14.71 12.27 4.99
N GLY A 216 14.44 12.49 6.29
CA GLY A 216 13.36 13.37 6.74
C GLY A 216 11.95 12.81 6.56
N GLN A 217 11.80 11.48 6.40
CA GLN A 217 10.50 10.84 6.21
C GLN A 217 9.73 10.59 7.53
N TRP A 218 10.33 10.91 8.68
CA TRP A 218 9.72 10.88 10.00
C TRP A 218 10.45 11.84 10.95
N GLY A 219 9.86 12.15 12.10
CA GLY A 219 10.36 13.19 13.03
C GLY A 219 11.63 12.85 13.81
N GLY A 220 12.12 11.60 13.69
CA GLY A 220 13.33 11.17 14.39
C GLY A 220 13.10 10.85 15.87
N THR A 221 14.22 10.55 16.56
CA THR A 221 14.24 10.31 18.02
C THR A 221 14.84 11.52 18.71
N LEU A 222 14.13 12.08 19.67
CA LEU A 222 14.53 13.23 20.48
C LEU A 222 14.77 12.77 21.92
N TYR A 223 15.99 12.98 22.42
CA TYR A 223 16.31 12.81 23.83
C TYR A 223 16.25 14.17 24.52
N GLN A 224 15.51 14.24 25.62
CA GLN A 224 15.46 15.43 26.44
C GLN A 224 15.99 15.10 27.83
N GLU A 225 17.17 15.63 28.16
CA GLU A 225 17.62 15.63 29.53
C GLU A 225 16.74 16.56 30.38
N LYS A 226 16.34 16.07 31.55
CA LYS A 226 15.73 16.92 32.55
C LYS A 226 16.83 17.85 33.05
N LEU A 227 16.81 19.12 32.65
CA LEU A 227 17.58 20.14 33.31
C LEU A 227 17.16 20.13 34.79
N SER A 228 18.00 19.55 35.65
CA SER A 228 17.88 19.72 37.09
C SER A 228 18.28 21.17 37.40
N ILE A 229 17.30 22.00 37.69
CA ILE A 229 17.46 23.32 38.28
C ILE A 229 17.70 23.12 39.76
#